data_3db17df795dd9a4071b2d24c2564c11f
#
_entry.id   3db17df795dd9a4071b2d24c2564c11f
#
_cell.length_a   1.000
_cell.length_b   1.000
_cell.length_c   1.000
_cell.angle_alpha   90.00
_cell.angle_beta   90.00
_cell.angle_gamma   90.00
#
_symmetry.space_group_name_H-M   'P 1'
#
loop_
_entity.id
_entity.type
_entity.pdbx_description
1 polymer ?
#
loop_
_entity_poly.entity_id
_entity_poly.type
_entity_poly.pdbx_seq_one_letter_code
_entity_poly.pdbx_strand_id
1 'polypeptide(L)'
;MKARTLALLTVWCGPALAQDPDLLLKDYAPRTKLAVKSTPVERARFPVIDVHLHMNPEGDPLETARVMSGLNLETILALGNGNMRGEAVKQFVAKWVRPFPSRFGVMANLDGQPVNDPEFTRKAVAQLREDVRNGAVALKIFKQLGLVWRDTQGRLIRPDDPRFDPIWDVCAELNIPVLIHVNDVSSFFDPVDRFNERYLSLAFDRRSSWYGKVDVTHEQLMEWFENIIAKHPRTTFIGAHVGMHYEHLHTGARWLDTYPNLYYDISASCKHLGRQPYTARRFLIKYQDRILFGTDIGSSPQPEVYRYMFRVLETDDEYFDHVEPRAGLPWKLYGLYLPDRVLEKIYSLNARKLFKFGGPR
;
A
#
# COMPACT_ATOMS: atom_id res chain seq x y z
N MET A 1 -69.59 38.69 47.36
CA MET A 1 -68.49 39.05 46.42
C MET A 1 -67.47 37.96 46.44
N LYS A 2 -67.36 37.21 45.35
CA LYS A 2 -66.38 36.09 45.21
C LYS A 2 -65.26 36.64 44.31
N ALA A 3 -64.06 36.78 44.86
CA ALA A 3 -62.84 37.17 44.10
C ALA A 3 -62.40 35.92 43.23
N ARG A 4 -62.30 36.10 41.93
CA ARG A 4 -61.70 35.17 41.03
C ARG A 4 -60.22 35.50 40.90
N THR A 5 -59.37 34.57 41.38
CA THR A 5 -57.94 34.66 41.20
C THR A 5 -57.60 34.19 39.77
N LEU A 6 -57.06 35.09 38.96
CA LEU A 6 -56.56 34.80 37.63
C LEU A 6 -55.13 34.26 37.79
N ALA A 7 -54.92 32.98 37.50
CA ALA A 7 -53.57 32.41 37.44
C ALA A 7 -52.96 32.75 36.08
N LEU A 8 -51.94 33.59 36.05
CA LEU A 8 -51.10 33.82 34.88
C LEU A 8 -50.18 32.61 34.67
N LEU A 9 -50.46 31.83 33.63
CA LEU A 9 -49.54 30.83 33.10
C LEU A 9 -48.42 31.57 32.35
N THR A 10 -47.23 31.72 32.98
CA THR A 10 -46.01 32.12 32.30
C THR A 10 -45.52 30.94 31.46
N VAL A 11 -45.74 31.00 30.15
CA VAL A 11 -45.11 30.11 29.19
C VAL A 11 -43.62 30.50 29.14
N TRP A 12 -42.80 29.63 29.72
CA TRP A 12 -41.33 29.75 29.65
C TRP A 12 -40.91 29.34 28.23
N CYS A 13 -40.80 30.31 27.30
CA CYS A 13 -40.07 30.12 26.06
C CYS A 13 -38.58 30.00 26.41
N GLY A 14 -38.12 28.76 26.60
CA GLY A 14 -36.69 28.48 26.58
C GLY A 14 -36.06 28.98 25.27
N PRO A 15 -34.78 29.34 25.26
CA PRO A 15 -34.12 29.77 24.03
C PRO A 15 -34.35 28.72 22.95
N ALA A 16 -34.99 29.13 21.85
CA ALA A 16 -35.10 28.28 20.67
C ALA A 16 -33.67 27.79 20.33
N LEU A 17 -33.46 26.51 20.39
CA LEU A 17 -32.20 25.88 19.94
C LEU A 17 -32.00 26.43 18.53
N ALA A 18 -30.90 27.15 18.30
CA ALA A 18 -30.55 27.67 17.00
C ALA A 18 -30.41 26.47 16.05
N GLN A 19 -31.46 26.23 15.28
CA GLN A 19 -31.38 25.32 14.12
C GLN A 19 -30.78 26.16 12.99
N ASP A 20 -29.80 25.58 12.29
CA ASP A 20 -29.29 26.15 11.05
C ASP A 20 -30.03 25.46 9.89
N PRO A 21 -31.18 26.02 9.46
CA PRO A 21 -32.01 25.39 8.42
C PRO A 21 -31.35 25.44 7.04
N ASP A 22 -30.34 26.29 6.87
CA ASP A 22 -29.63 26.51 5.62
C ASP A 22 -28.28 25.77 5.57
N LEU A 23 -28.02 24.89 6.55
CA LEU A 23 -26.80 24.08 6.60
C LEU A 23 -26.65 23.23 5.34
N LEU A 24 -25.67 23.54 4.53
CA LEU A 24 -25.36 22.76 3.34
C LEU A 24 -24.64 21.46 3.71
N LEU A 25 -24.91 20.39 2.98
CA LEU A 25 -24.24 19.09 3.20
C LEU A 25 -22.70 19.21 3.16
N LYS A 26 -22.15 20.09 2.34
CA LYS A 26 -20.69 20.37 2.26
C LYS A 26 -20.10 20.96 3.53
N ASP A 27 -20.94 21.65 4.33
CA ASP A 27 -20.54 22.32 5.57
C ASP A 27 -20.90 21.48 6.81
N TYR A 28 -21.58 20.34 6.60
CA TYR A 28 -21.95 19.39 7.65
C TYR A 28 -20.71 18.63 8.17
N ALA A 29 -20.24 19.02 9.36
CA ALA A 29 -19.06 18.45 10.01
C ALA A 29 -19.41 17.98 11.44
N PRO A 30 -20.10 16.84 11.59
CA PRO A 30 -20.57 16.39 12.90
C PRO A 30 -19.38 16.04 13.80
N ARG A 31 -19.45 16.44 15.06
CA ARG A 31 -18.51 16.03 16.10
C ARG A 31 -19.11 14.84 16.84
N THR A 32 -18.40 13.71 16.82
CA THR A 32 -18.84 12.54 17.57
C THR A 32 -18.91 12.85 19.07
N LYS A 33 -19.91 12.25 19.73
CA LYS A 33 -20.03 12.22 21.20
C LYS A 33 -19.52 10.89 21.77
N LEU A 34 -19.08 9.98 20.91
CA LEU A 34 -18.53 8.72 21.33
C LEU A 34 -17.20 8.96 22.06
N ALA A 35 -17.11 8.47 23.30
CA ALA A 35 -15.88 8.47 24.08
C ALA A 35 -15.23 7.08 23.95
N VAL A 36 -14.14 7.01 23.21
CA VAL A 36 -13.40 5.77 22.98
C VAL A 36 -11.96 5.90 23.45
N LYS A 37 -11.33 4.77 23.71
CA LYS A 37 -9.91 4.67 23.98
C LYS A 37 -9.09 5.24 22.82
N SER A 38 -8.00 5.93 23.13
CA SER A 38 -7.02 6.39 22.16
C SER A 38 -5.62 6.08 22.70
N THR A 39 -4.95 5.15 22.06
CA THR A 39 -3.62 4.68 22.46
C THR A 39 -2.57 5.41 21.64
N PRO A 40 -1.68 6.22 22.27
CA PRO A 40 -0.55 6.78 21.56
C PRO A 40 0.46 5.68 21.22
N VAL A 41 0.78 5.55 19.95
CA VAL A 41 1.81 4.62 19.45
C VAL A 41 2.92 5.42 18.80
N GLU A 42 3.98 5.70 19.55
CA GLU A 42 5.09 6.53 19.09
C GLU A 42 6.07 5.77 18.19
N ARG A 43 6.20 4.47 18.38
CA ARG A 43 7.10 3.58 17.66
C ARG A 43 6.55 2.17 17.61
N ALA A 44 6.98 1.36 16.65
CA ALA A 44 6.60 -0.04 16.55
C ALA A 44 7.07 -0.85 17.77
N ARG A 45 6.25 -1.80 18.19
CA ARG A 45 6.54 -2.73 19.28
C ARG A 45 7.76 -3.62 19.00
N PHE A 46 7.94 -4.03 17.75
CA PHE A 46 9.05 -4.86 17.27
C PHE A 46 9.78 -4.16 16.12
N PRO A 47 11.03 -4.55 15.79
CA PRO A 47 11.75 -4.01 14.64
C PRO A 47 10.99 -4.22 13.33
N VAL A 48 10.95 -3.19 12.48
CA VAL A 48 10.17 -3.17 11.24
C VAL A 48 11.08 -3.08 10.03
N ILE A 49 10.81 -3.88 9.03
CA ILE A 49 11.35 -3.75 7.66
C ILE A 49 10.22 -3.24 6.76
N ASP A 50 10.36 -2.01 6.26
CA ASP A 50 9.44 -1.45 5.28
C ASP A 50 9.88 -1.87 3.87
N VAL A 51 9.11 -2.77 3.25
CA VAL A 51 9.45 -3.30 1.92
C VAL A 51 8.87 -2.46 0.77
N HIS A 52 8.15 -1.37 1.08
CA HIS A 52 7.43 -0.60 0.07
C HIS A 52 7.46 0.90 0.33
N LEU A 53 8.61 1.54 0.05
CA LEU A 53 8.76 2.98 0.18
C LEU A 53 9.36 3.59 -1.10
N HIS A 54 8.72 4.64 -1.63
CA HIS A 54 9.20 5.41 -2.79
C HIS A 54 10.25 6.43 -2.36
N MET A 55 11.41 5.94 -2.01
CA MET A 55 12.47 6.74 -1.40
C MET A 55 13.07 7.74 -2.39
N ASN A 56 13.31 8.97 -1.92
CA ASN A 56 14.06 9.95 -2.69
C ASN A 56 15.55 9.60 -2.64
N PRO A 57 16.19 9.26 -3.78
CA PRO A 57 17.61 8.93 -3.80
C PRO A 57 18.53 10.13 -3.41
N GLU A 58 18.03 11.36 -3.56
CA GLU A 58 18.76 12.58 -3.22
C GLU A 58 18.67 12.99 -1.74
N GLY A 59 17.89 12.25 -0.92
CA GLY A 59 17.77 12.49 0.51
C GLY A 59 19.08 12.32 1.29
N ASP A 60 19.03 12.59 2.60
CA ASP A 60 20.14 12.39 3.54
C ASP A 60 20.02 11.03 4.25
N PRO A 61 20.94 10.07 4.04
CA PRO A 61 20.90 8.77 4.69
C PRO A 61 21.00 8.84 6.21
N LEU A 62 21.78 9.78 6.76
CA LEU A 62 21.97 9.89 8.22
C LEU A 62 20.72 10.43 8.90
N GLU A 63 20.09 11.46 8.33
CA GLU A 63 18.82 11.99 8.83
C GLU A 63 17.72 10.93 8.75
N THR A 64 17.61 10.25 7.60
CA THR A 64 16.65 9.16 7.42
C THR A 64 16.85 8.04 8.46
N ALA A 65 18.10 7.64 8.71
CA ALA A 65 18.41 6.61 9.71
C ALA A 65 18.07 7.07 11.14
N ARG A 66 18.14 8.35 11.46
CA ARG A 66 17.69 8.90 12.76
C ARG A 66 16.17 8.79 12.90
N VAL A 67 15.41 9.17 11.88
CA VAL A 67 13.93 9.03 11.87
C VAL A 67 13.55 7.56 12.03
N MET A 68 14.20 6.66 11.27
CA MET A 68 13.98 5.22 11.37
C MET A 68 14.21 4.70 12.80
N SER A 69 15.27 5.15 13.47
CA SER A 69 15.60 4.70 14.84
C SER A 69 14.53 5.14 15.85
N GLY A 70 13.98 6.34 15.69
CA GLY A 70 12.87 6.83 16.52
C GLY A 70 11.60 5.99 16.38
N LEU A 71 11.36 5.42 15.20
CA LEU A 71 10.18 4.63 14.88
C LEU A 71 10.35 3.11 15.06
N ASN A 72 11.55 2.62 15.44
CA ASN A 72 11.94 1.22 15.46
C ASN A 72 11.96 0.57 14.06
N LEU A 73 12.26 1.35 13.01
CA LEU A 73 12.48 0.79 11.69
C LEU A 73 13.90 0.24 11.59
N GLU A 74 14.02 -1.02 11.23
CA GLU A 74 15.30 -1.70 11.02
C GLU A 74 15.84 -1.41 9.62
N THR A 75 15.04 -1.66 8.60
CA THR A 75 15.44 -1.55 7.21
C THR A 75 14.32 -0.93 6.38
N ILE A 76 14.69 -0.14 5.36
CA ILE A 76 13.79 0.33 4.31
C ILE A 76 14.29 -0.19 2.96
N LEU A 77 13.37 -0.75 2.16
CA LEU A 77 13.61 -1.08 0.76
C LEU A 77 13.09 0.03 -0.14
N ALA A 78 14.00 0.68 -0.85
CA ALA A 78 13.67 1.72 -1.81
C ALA A 78 13.17 1.10 -3.13
N LEU A 79 11.96 1.48 -3.54
CA LEU A 79 11.35 0.99 -4.79
C LEU A 79 11.83 1.73 -6.03
N GLY A 80 12.38 2.95 -5.86
CA GLY A 80 12.51 3.90 -6.96
C GLY A 80 11.15 4.38 -7.49
N ASN A 81 11.20 5.07 -8.63
CA ASN A 81 9.99 5.61 -9.30
C ASN A 81 9.97 5.22 -10.79
N GLY A 82 10.36 3.97 -11.10
CA GLY A 82 10.43 3.43 -12.46
C GLY A 82 11.77 3.65 -13.18
N ASN A 83 12.76 4.24 -12.53
CA ASN A 83 14.07 4.53 -13.10
C ASN A 83 15.26 3.90 -12.35
N MET A 84 14.98 3.08 -11.32
CA MET A 84 16.02 2.43 -10.50
C MET A 84 16.63 1.24 -11.25
N ARG A 85 17.58 1.50 -12.15
CA ARG A 85 18.31 0.51 -12.94
C ARG A 85 19.68 1.04 -13.36
N GLY A 86 20.62 0.15 -13.67
CA GLY A 86 21.95 0.49 -14.15
C GLY A 86 22.69 1.41 -13.20
N GLU A 87 23.10 2.57 -13.69
CA GLU A 87 23.84 3.54 -12.92
C GLU A 87 23.07 4.05 -11.69
N ALA A 88 21.76 4.20 -11.77
CA ALA A 88 20.94 4.63 -10.63
C ALA A 88 21.00 3.62 -9.46
N VAL A 89 21.03 2.31 -9.73
CA VAL A 89 21.24 1.29 -8.68
C VAL A 89 22.63 1.44 -8.06
N LYS A 90 23.68 1.61 -8.87
CA LYS A 90 25.07 1.79 -8.38
C LYS A 90 25.18 3.00 -7.46
N GLN A 91 24.62 4.13 -7.89
CA GLN A 91 24.63 5.39 -7.12
C GLN A 91 23.86 5.25 -5.82
N PHE A 92 22.67 4.64 -5.86
CA PHE A 92 21.88 4.38 -4.66
C PHE A 92 22.63 3.48 -3.68
N VAL A 93 23.20 2.38 -4.16
CA VAL A 93 23.99 1.47 -3.32
C VAL A 93 25.20 2.16 -2.71
N ALA A 94 25.92 2.98 -3.48
CA ALA A 94 27.08 3.73 -2.98
C ALA A 94 26.72 4.74 -1.90
N LYS A 95 25.61 5.46 -2.07
CA LYS A 95 25.18 6.54 -1.15
C LYS A 95 24.44 6.00 0.08
N TRP A 96 23.57 5.00 -0.08
CA TRP A 96 22.65 4.56 0.95
C TRP A 96 23.01 3.22 1.59
N VAL A 97 23.34 2.21 0.76
CA VAL A 97 23.52 0.84 1.26
C VAL A 97 24.90 0.62 1.85
N ARG A 98 25.97 1.03 1.15
CA ARG A 98 27.35 0.79 1.63
C ARG A 98 27.67 1.46 2.97
N PRO A 99 27.27 2.73 3.23
CA PRO A 99 27.51 3.36 4.53
C PRO A 99 26.59 2.80 5.65
N PHE A 100 25.44 2.22 5.29
CA PHE A 100 24.43 1.72 6.21
C PHE A 100 23.87 0.35 5.76
N PRO A 101 24.67 -0.72 5.73
CA PRO A 101 24.37 -1.95 5.01
C PRO A 101 23.16 -2.73 5.52
N SER A 102 22.75 -2.51 6.78
CA SER A 102 21.54 -3.13 7.37
C SER A 102 20.33 -2.20 7.39
N ARG A 103 20.50 -0.93 6.97
CA ARG A 103 19.42 0.08 7.08
C ARG A 103 18.65 0.28 5.79
N PHE A 104 19.31 0.08 4.65
CA PHE A 104 18.73 0.34 3.35
C PHE A 104 18.98 -0.81 2.38
N GLY A 105 18.01 -1.02 1.49
CA GLY A 105 18.13 -1.86 0.32
C GLY A 105 17.43 -1.20 -0.85
N VAL A 106 17.62 -1.74 -2.06
CA VAL A 106 17.05 -1.18 -3.29
C VAL A 106 16.46 -2.28 -4.16
N MET A 107 15.34 -1.98 -4.81
CA MET A 107 14.73 -2.82 -5.83
C MET A 107 15.04 -2.27 -7.21
N ALA A 108 15.43 -3.15 -8.15
CA ALA A 108 15.54 -2.80 -9.55
C ALA A 108 14.17 -2.48 -10.15
N ASN A 109 14.15 -1.64 -11.20
CA ASN A 109 12.94 -1.34 -11.95
C ASN A 109 13.08 -1.79 -13.40
N LEU A 110 11.98 -2.26 -13.99
CA LEU A 110 11.91 -2.59 -15.40
C LEU A 110 11.65 -1.32 -16.22
N ASP A 111 12.39 -1.17 -17.34
CA ASP A 111 12.06 -0.20 -18.35
C ASP A 111 11.08 -0.82 -19.36
N GLY A 112 9.86 -0.35 -19.37
CA GLY A 112 8.83 -0.84 -20.29
C GLY A 112 8.72 -0.06 -21.60
N GLN A 113 9.44 1.06 -21.75
CA GLN A 113 9.38 1.88 -22.96
C GLN A 113 9.77 1.11 -24.23
N PRO A 114 10.86 0.31 -24.22
CA PRO A 114 11.28 -0.43 -25.40
C PRO A 114 10.57 -1.80 -25.57
N VAL A 115 9.41 -2.03 -24.94
CA VAL A 115 8.70 -3.33 -24.98
C VAL A 115 8.41 -3.84 -26.38
N ASN A 116 8.34 -2.96 -27.36
CA ASN A 116 8.15 -3.30 -28.80
C ASN A 116 9.47 -3.57 -29.55
N ASP A 117 10.63 -3.37 -28.91
CA ASP A 117 11.92 -3.78 -29.47
C ASP A 117 12.02 -5.33 -29.46
N PRO A 118 12.33 -5.99 -30.57
CA PRO A 118 12.57 -7.44 -30.59
C PRO A 118 13.62 -7.90 -29.56
N GLU A 119 14.55 -7.04 -29.19
CA GLU A 119 15.61 -7.30 -28.23
C GLU A 119 15.21 -6.97 -26.77
N PHE A 120 13.98 -6.48 -26.54
CA PHE A 120 13.51 -6.02 -25.24
C PHE A 120 13.78 -7.04 -24.13
N THR A 121 13.26 -8.25 -24.29
CA THR A 121 13.39 -9.32 -23.27
C THR A 121 14.84 -9.62 -22.94
N ARG A 122 15.69 -9.76 -23.95
CA ARG A 122 17.12 -10.04 -23.77
C ARG A 122 17.83 -8.91 -23.03
N LYS A 123 17.56 -7.65 -23.42
CA LYS A 123 18.13 -6.45 -22.78
C LYS A 123 17.65 -6.33 -21.33
N ALA A 124 16.35 -6.53 -21.07
CA ALA A 124 15.77 -6.44 -19.74
C ALA A 124 16.34 -7.50 -18.78
N VAL A 125 16.48 -8.75 -19.23
CA VAL A 125 17.12 -9.82 -18.47
C VAL A 125 18.60 -9.51 -18.16
N ALA A 126 19.34 -9.03 -19.15
CA ALA A 126 20.75 -8.65 -18.94
C ALA A 126 20.90 -7.50 -17.94
N GLN A 127 20.07 -6.47 -18.05
CA GLN A 127 20.04 -5.33 -17.13
C GLN A 127 19.69 -5.76 -15.70
N LEU A 128 18.67 -6.60 -15.53
CA LEU A 128 18.28 -7.09 -14.20
C LEU A 128 19.39 -7.90 -13.54
N ARG A 129 20.10 -8.77 -14.31
CA ARG A 129 21.27 -9.51 -13.80
C ARG A 129 22.37 -8.56 -13.35
N GLU A 130 22.61 -7.47 -14.09
CA GLU A 130 23.57 -6.45 -13.72
C GLU A 130 23.13 -5.71 -12.45
N ASP A 131 21.88 -5.29 -12.36
CA ASP A 131 21.33 -4.57 -11.21
C ASP A 131 21.44 -5.40 -9.92
N VAL A 132 21.18 -6.70 -10.00
CA VAL A 132 21.34 -7.62 -8.84
C VAL A 132 22.82 -7.75 -8.46
N ARG A 133 23.74 -7.87 -9.42
CA ARG A 133 25.18 -7.86 -9.12
C ARG A 133 25.64 -6.53 -8.48
N ASN A 134 24.97 -5.44 -8.80
CA ASN A 134 25.23 -4.12 -8.23
C ASN A 134 24.53 -3.88 -6.88
N GLY A 135 23.75 -4.84 -6.38
CA GLY A 135 23.16 -4.82 -5.04
C GLY A 135 21.65 -4.64 -4.97
N ALA A 136 20.93 -4.69 -6.09
CA ALA A 136 19.47 -4.77 -6.04
C ALA A 136 19.02 -6.12 -5.45
N VAL A 137 18.04 -6.10 -4.55
CA VAL A 137 17.59 -7.27 -3.79
C VAL A 137 16.24 -7.81 -4.25
N ALA A 138 15.57 -7.13 -5.15
CA ALA A 138 14.27 -7.49 -5.72
C ALA A 138 14.03 -6.75 -7.04
N LEU A 139 12.99 -7.16 -7.77
CA LEU A 139 12.44 -6.42 -8.90
C LEU A 139 11.12 -5.76 -8.49
N LYS A 140 10.95 -4.46 -8.75
CA LYS A 140 9.67 -3.74 -8.62
C LYS A 140 9.03 -3.53 -9.98
N ILE A 141 7.78 -3.96 -10.11
CA ILE A 141 6.90 -3.69 -11.24
C ILE A 141 5.81 -2.72 -10.79
N PHE A 142 5.60 -1.69 -11.60
CA PHE A 142 4.57 -0.68 -11.38
C PHE A 142 3.36 -0.92 -12.26
N LYS A 143 2.21 -0.35 -11.90
CA LYS A 143 0.93 -0.47 -12.62
C LYS A 143 0.93 0.08 -14.05
N GLN A 144 1.99 0.73 -14.49
CA GLN A 144 2.17 1.09 -15.90
C GLN A 144 2.11 -0.16 -16.81
N LEU A 145 2.61 -1.31 -16.34
CA LEU A 145 2.38 -2.59 -16.98
C LEU A 145 0.93 -3.03 -16.66
N GLY A 146 0.11 -3.09 -17.68
CA GLY A 146 -1.32 -3.37 -17.59
C GLY A 146 -2.22 -2.15 -17.76
N LEU A 147 -1.79 -0.95 -17.35
CA LEU A 147 -2.63 0.26 -17.37
C LEU A 147 -2.13 1.38 -18.33
N VAL A 148 -0.83 1.42 -18.63
CA VAL A 148 -0.26 2.54 -19.37
C VAL A 148 0.53 2.10 -20.61
N TRP A 149 1.40 1.09 -20.48
CA TRP A 149 2.26 0.66 -21.59
C TRP A 149 1.45 0.04 -22.71
N ARG A 150 1.78 0.42 -23.94
CA ARG A 150 1.07 -0.03 -25.14
C ARG A 150 2.02 -0.58 -26.19
N ASP A 151 1.51 -1.54 -26.95
CA ASP A 151 2.21 -2.07 -28.12
C ASP A 151 2.13 -1.09 -29.32
N THR A 152 2.78 -1.45 -30.43
CA THR A 152 2.78 -0.65 -31.67
C THR A 152 1.41 -0.50 -32.30
N GLN A 153 0.41 -1.30 -31.88
CA GLN A 153 -0.97 -1.23 -32.33
C GLN A 153 -1.87 -0.45 -31.35
N GLY A 154 -1.27 0.13 -30.29
CA GLY A 154 -1.99 0.90 -29.27
C GLY A 154 -2.69 0.04 -28.21
N ARG A 155 -2.54 -1.28 -28.21
CA ARG A 155 -3.14 -2.17 -27.22
C ARG A 155 -2.32 -2.16 -25.92
N LEU A 156 -3.00 -2.23 -24.78
CA LEU A 156 -2.33 -2.37 -23.47
C LEU A 156 -1.43 -3.61 -23.45
N ILE A 157 -0.21 -3.43 -22.92
CA ILE A 157 0.69 -4.54 -22.65
C ILE A 157 0.23 -5.23 -21.38
N ARG A 158 -0.17 -6.48 -21.50
CA ARG A 158 -0.66 -7.29 -20.39
C ARG A 158 0.49 -7.72 -19.48
N PRO A 159 0.29 -7.79 -18.16
CA PRO A 159 1.28 -8.36 -17.25
C PRO A 159 1.66 -9.81 -17.56
N ASP A 160 0.72 -10.61 -18.10
CA ASP A 160 0.94 -12.01 -18.49
C ASP A 160 1.40 -12.19 -19.95
N ASP A 161 1.87 -11.10 -20.60
CA ASP A 161 2.45 -11.17 -21.94
C ASP A 161 3.72 -12.03 -21.96
N PRO A 162 3.84 -13.01 -22.88
CA PRO A 162 4.98 -13.94 -22.92
C PRO A 162 6.36 -13.28 -23.01
N ARG A 163 6.45 -12.04 -23.47
CA ARG A 163 7.72 -11.28 -23.49
C ARG A 163 8.32 -11.07 -22.12
N PHE A 164 7.52 -11.11 -21.06
CA PHE A 164 7.98 -10.97 -19.68
C PHE A 164 8.35 -12.30 -19.01
N ASP A 165 7.96 -13.46 -19.56
CA ASP A 165 8.24 -14.77 -18.96
C ASP A 165 9.72 -14.95 -18.59
N PRO A 166 10.71 -14.66 -19.48
CA PRO A 166 12.12 -14.81 -19.11
C PRO A 166 12.57 -13.84 -18.02
N ILE A 167 11.85 -12.71 -17.80
CA ILE A 167 12.14 -11.77 -16.73
C ILE A 167 11.69 -12.36 -15.39
N TRP A 168 10.51 -13.02 -15.37
CA TRP A 168 10.05 -13.72 -14.17
C TRP A 168 10.95 -14.90 -13.84
N ASP A 169 11.35 -15.69 -14.85
CA ASP A 169 12.23 -16.84 -14.67
C ASP A 169 13.62 -16.45 -14.14
N VAL A 170 14.20 -15.36 -14.63
CA VAL A 170 15.50 -14.90 -14.13
C VAL A 170 15.41 -14.40 -12.67
N CYS A 171 14.28 -13.88 -12.21
CA CYS A 171 14.08 -13.55 -10.79
C CYS A 171 14.17 -14.83 -9.92
N ALA A 172 13.59 -15.94 -10.38
CA ALA A 172 13.71 -17.24 -9.70
C ALA A 172 15.16 -17.75 -9.70
N GLU A 173 15.88 -17.66 -10.82
CA GLU A 173 17.29 -18.06 -10.92
C GLU A 173 18.19 -17.25 -9.99
N LEU A 174 17.97 -15.94 -9.89
CA LEU A 174 18.71 -15.04 -9.01
C LEU A 174 18.25 -15.12 -7.56
N ASN A 175 17.14 -15.85 -7.31
CA ASN A 175 16.51 -15.97 -6.00
C ASN A 175 16.22 -14.57 -5.40
N ILE A 176 15.55 -13.73 -6.17
CA ILE A 176 15.02 -12.42 -5.77
C ILE A 176 13.51 -12.39 -5.96
N PRO A 177 12.74 -11.78 -5.06
CA PRO A 177 11.31 -11.63 -5.24
C PRO A 177 10.96 -10.52 -6.25
N VAL A 178 9.73 -10.62 -6.79
CA VAL A 178 9.11 -9.58 -7.62
C VAL A 178 8.01 -8.92 -6.81
N LEU A 179 8.18 -7.64 -6.45
CA LEU A 179 7.12 -6.84 -5.86
C LEU A 179 6.34 -6.18 -7.01
N ILE A 180 5.08 -6.57 -7.16
CA ILE A 180 4.26 -6.19 -8.31
C ILE A 180 2.99 -5.47 -7.92
N HIS A 181 2.76 -4.31 -8.55
CA HIS A 181 1.55 -3.49 -8.45
C HIS A 181 0.91 -3.42 -9.83
N VAL A 182 -0.16 -4.17 -10.07
CA VAL A 182 -0.79 -4.29 -11.41
C VAL A 182 -2.11 -3.54 -11.54
N ASN A 183 -2.71 -3.12 -10.43
CA ASN A 183 -4.08 -2.63 -10.41
C ASN A 183 -4.24 -1.45 -9.45
N ASP A 184 -5.44 -0.88 -9.39
CA ASP A 184 -5.87 0.11 -8.41
C ASP A 184 -7.16 -0.36 -7.71
N VAL A 185 -7.69 0.44 -6.80
CA VAL A 185 -8.97 0.23 -6.12
C VAL A 185 -10.08 0.00 -7.16
N SER A 186 -10.94 -1.00 -6.95
CA SER A 186 -12.00 -1.34 -7.92
C SER A 186 -12.87 -0.14 -8.30
N SER A 187 -13.23 0.70 -7.32
CA SER A 187 -14.00 1.92 -7.53
C SER A 187 -13.31 3.01 -8.37
N PHE A 188 -12.02 2.88 -8.67
CA PHE A 188 -11.33 3.77 -9.62
C PHE A 188 -11.67 3.44 -11.08
N PHE A 189 -12.24 2.27 -11.33
CA PHE A 189 -12.74 1.84 -12.64
C PHE A 189 -14.24 2.11 -12.83
N ASP A 190 -14.95 2.49 -11.75
CA ASP A 190 -16.36 2.83 -11.77
C ASP A 190 -16.61 4.29 -12.17
N PRO A 191 -17.82 4.64 -12.62
CA PRO A 191 -18.24 6.03 -12.83
C PRO A 191 -17.99 6.87 -11.59
N VAL A 192 -17.47 8.10 -11.77
CA VAL A 192 -17.25 9.04 -10.67
C VAL A 192 -18.56 9.81 -10.41
N ASP A 193 -19.50 9.13 -9.78
CA ASP A 193 -20.84 9.63 -9.47
C ASP A 193 -21.20 9.44 -7.97
N ARG A 194 -22.47 9.72 -7.63
CA ARG A 194 -22.97 9.63 -6.23
C ARG A 194 -22.93 8.22 -5.62
N PHE A 195 -22.73 7.18 -6.39
CA PHE A 195 -22.68 5.79 -5.93
C PHE A 195 -21.23 5.30 -5.72
N ASN A 196 -20.24 6.06 -6.21
CA ASN A 196 -18.84 5.71 -6.06
C ASN A 196 -18.36 5.98 -4.63
N GLU A 197 -17.96 4.94 -3.90
CA GLU A 197 -17.49 5.11 -2.51
C GLU A 197 -16.23 5.97 -2.37
N ARG A 198 -15.50 6.17 -3.46
CA ARG A 198 -14.29 7.00 -3.54
C ARG A 198 -14.55 8.37 -4.16
N TYR A 199 -15.81 8.75 -4.32
CA TYR A 199 -16.19 10.02 -4.95
C TYR A 199 -15.39 11.21 -4.41
N LEU A 200 -15.24 11.34 -3.09
CA LEU A 200 -14.52 12.47 -2.49
C LEU A 200 -13.04 12.48 -2.86
N SER A 201 -12.38 11.33 -2.86
CA SER A 201 -10.98 11.20 -3.28
C SER A 201 -10.81 11.50 -4.76
N LEU A 202 -11.68 10.95 -5.61
CA LEU A 202 -11.64 11.11 -7.07
C LEU A 202 -12.10 12.50 -7.52
N ALA A 203 -12.98 13.16 -6.78
CA ALA A 203 -13.37 14.55 -7.03
C ALA A 203 -12.19 15.50 -6.75
N PHE A 204 -11.35 15.17 -5.77
CA PHE A 204 -10.14 15.91 -5.45
C PHE A 204 -9.02 15.67 -6.47
N ASP A 205 -8.77 14.41 -6.88
CA ASP A 205 -7.79 14.06 -7.91
C ASP A 205 -8.38 13.09 -8.95
N ARG A 206 -9.00 13.66 -9.98
CA ARG A 206 -9.59 12.90 -11.11
C ARG A 206 -8.55 12.12 -11.93
N ARG A 207 -7.25 12.40 -11.80
CA ARG A 207 -6.20 11.66 -12.51
C ARG A 207 -6.14 10.22 -12.04
N SER A 208 -6.51 9.96 -10.80
CA SER A 208 -6.54 8.62 -10.22
C SER A 208 -7.66 7.72 -10.75
N SER A 209 -8.72 8.27 -11.39
CA SER A 209 -9.77 7.46 -12.02
C SER A 209 -9.28 6.85 -13.34
N TRP A 210 -9.57 5.58 -13.53
CA TRP A 210 -9.37 4.83 -14.79
C TRP A 210 -10.64 4.73 -15.63
N TYR A 211 -11.80 5.10 -15.09
CA TYR A 211 -13.08 5.05 -15.79
C TYR A 211 -13.03 5.84 -17.10
N GLY A 212 -13.34 5.15 -18.21
CA GLY A 212 -13.29 5.73 -19.57
C GLY A 212 -11.90 6.09 -20.10
N LYS A 213 -10.81 5.73 -19.38
CA LYS A 213 -9.43 5.99 -19.83
C LYS A 213 -8.71 4.74 -20.32
N VAL A 214 -9.14 3.57 -19.88
CA VAL A 214 -8.56 2.28 -20.25
C VAL A 214 -9.66 1.31 -20.68
N ASP A 215 -9.33 0.43 -21.62
CA ASP A 215 -10.24 -0.61 -22.13
C ASP A 215 -9.98 -1.94 -21.41
N VAL A 216 -9.81 -1.87 -20.08
CA VAL A 216 -9.58 -3.03 -19.22
C VAL A 216 -10.34 -2.83 -17.91
N THR A 217 -10.91 -3.91 -17.38
CA THR A 217 -11.57 -3.90 -16.07
C THR A 217 -10.61 -4.25 -14.95
N HIS A 218 -11.02 -3.94 -13.71
CA HIS A 218 -10.31 -4.37 -12.52
C HIS A 218 -10.11 -5.89 -12.48
N GLU A 219 -11.15 -6.66 -12.80
CA GLU A 219 -11.15 -8.13 -12.79
C GLU A 219 -10.19 -8.71 -13.82
N GLN A 220 -10.12 -8.13 -15.04
CA GLN A 220 -9.18 -8.55 -16.08
C GLN A 220 -7.72 -8.35 -15.66
N LEU A 221 -7.41 -7.24 -15.00
CA LEU A 221 -6.06 -7.00 -14.45
C LEU A 221 -5.71 -8.03 -13.37
N MET A 222 -6.67 -8.37 -12.52
CA MET A 222 -6.49 -9.42 -11.51
C MET A 222 -6.29 -10.79 -12.13
N GLU A 223 -7.06 -11.15 -13.17
CA GLU A 223 -6.88 -12.39 -13.94
C GLU A 223 -5.47 -12.48 -14.53
N TRP A 224 -4.99 -11.42 -15.17
CA TRP A 224 -3.63 -11.40 -15.74
C TRP A 224 -2.56 -11.57 -14.65
N PHE A 225 -2.78 -11.00 -13.46
CA PHE A 225 -1.87 -11.21 -12.34
C PHE A 225 -1.92 -12.65 -11.82
N GLU A 226 -3.11 -13.24 -11.68
CA GLU A 226 -3.25 -14.66 -11.29
C GLU A 226 -2.53 -15.58 -12.28
N ASN A 227 -2.63 -15.30 -13.60
CA ASN A 227 -1.96 -16.05 -14.66
C ASN A 227 -0.43 -16.08 -14.49
N ILE A 228 0.19 -14.92 -14.16
CA ILE A 228 1.65 -14.85 -13.93
C ILE A 228 2.06 -15.75 -12.76
N ILE A 229 1.35 -15.65 -11.64
CA ILE A 229 1.65 -16.38 -10.42
C ILE A 229 1.57 -17.89 -10.68
N ALA A 230 0.50 -18.32 -11.36
CA ALA A 230 0.26 -19.72 -11.70
C ALA A 230 1.31 -20.25 -12.68
N LYS A 231 1.70 -19.46 -13.68
CA LYS A 231 2.64 -19.84 -14.73
C LYS A 231 4.09 -19.96 -14.24
N HIS A 232 4.46 -19.16 -13.23
CA HIS A 232 5.85 -19.07 -12.73
C HIS A 232 5.97 -19.50 -11.26
N PRO A 233 5.73 -20.79 -10.93
CA PRO A 233 5.68 -21.28 -9.54
C PRO A 233 7.03 -21.22 -8.81
N ARG A 234 8.14 -21.07 -9.53
CA ARG A 234 9.49 -20.92 -8.95
C ARG A 234 9.82 -19.47 -8.59
N THR A 235 9.09 -18.51 -9.13
CA THR A 235 9.29 -17.07 -8.88
C THR A 235 8.46 -16.66 -7.68
N THR A 236 9.08 -16.01 -6.70
CA THR A 236 8.36 -15.43 -5.56
C THR A 236 7.75 -14.10 -5.95
N PHE A 237 6.44 -13.99 -5.87
CA PHE A 237 5.71 -12.75 -6.10
C PHE A 237 5.24 -12.14 -4.79
N ILE A 238 5.33 -10.82 -4.68
CA ILE A 238 4.76 -10.02 -3.60
C ILE A 238 3.73 -9.10 -4.24
N GLY A 239 2.44 -9.40 -4.06
CA GLY A 239 1.36 -8.52 -4.49
C GLY A 239 1.28 -7.29 -3.60
N ALA A 240 1.52 -6.12 -4.17
CA ALA A 240 1.40 -4.85 -3.46
C ALA A 240 -0.04 -4.63 -2.95
N HIS A 241 -0.18 -3.96 -1.80
CA HIS A 241 -1.49 -3.55 -1.27
C HIS A 241 -2.45 -4.73 -1.05
N VAL A 242 -1.98 -5.77 -0.33
CA VAL A 242 -2.71 -7.04 -0.16
C VAL A 242 -3.06 -7.68 -1.52
N GLY A 243 -2.18 -7.51 -2.52
CA GLY A 243 -2.42 -7.96 -3.89
C GLY A 243 -3.67 -7.33 -4.52
N MET A 244 -4.07 -6.13 -4.09
CA MET A 244 -5.32 -5.43 -4.44
C MET A 244 -6.61 -6.14 -3.97
N HIS A 245 -6.50 -7.10 -3.04
CA HIS A 245 -7.64 -7.86 -2.49
C HIS A 245 -8.19 -7.31 -1.16
N TYR A 246 -7.75 -6.15 -0.69
CA TYR A 246 -8.18 -5.63 0.61
C TYR A 246 -9.70 -5.35 0.72
N GLU A 247 -10.41 -5.21 -0.40
CA GLU A 247 -11.88 -5.14 -0.43
C GLU A 247 -12.52 -6.54 -0.52
N HIS A 248 -11.76 -7.55 -0.98
CA HIS A 248 -12.20 -8.92 -1.19
C HIS A 248 -11.23 -9.93 -0.55
N LEU A 249 -11.00 -9.82 0.77
CA LEU A 249 -10.02 -10.65 1.49
C LEU A 249 -10.23 -12.15 1.34
N HIS A 250 -11.46 -12.62 1.07
CA HIS A 250 -11.74 -14.03 0.79
C HIS A 250 -11.10 -14.50 -0.53
N THR A 251 -11.05 -13.64 -1.55
CA THR A 251 -10.37 -13.93 -2.82
C THR A 251 -8.85 -13.95 -2.60
N GLY A 252 -8.31 -12.95 -1.88
CA GLY A 252 -6.90 -12.93 -1.51
C GLY A 252 -6.49 -14.16 -0.68
N ALA A 253 -7.37 -14.65 0.20
CA ALA A 253 -7.18 -15.88 0.96
C ALA A 253 -7.09 -17.11 0.05
N ARG A 254 -8.01 -17.24 -0.91
CA ARG A 254 -8.00 -18.34 -1.91
C ARG A 254 -6.68 -18.35 -2.68
N TRP A 255 -6.17 -17.19 -3.12
CA TRP A 255 -4.90 -17.12 -3.83
C TRP A 255 -3.73 -17.57 -2.96
N LEU A 256 -3.66 -17.14 -1.69
CA LEU A 256 -2.63 -17.58 -0.75
C LEU A 256 -2.72 -19.09 -0.44
N ASP A 257 -3.93 -19.65 -0.40
CA ASP A 257 -4.13 -21.10 -0.24
C ASP A 257 -3.72 -21.90 -1.50
N THR A 258 -3.86 -21.28 -2.70
CA THR A 258 -3.57 -21.93 -3.99
C THR A 258 -2.11 -21.79 -4.40
N TYR A 259 -1.49 -20.63 -4.18
CA TYR A 259 -0.17 -20.27 -4.72
C TYR A 259 0.88 -20.13 -3.62
N PRO A 260 1.74 -21.13 -3.39
CA PRO A 260 2.77 -21.09 -2.35
C PRO A 260 3.87 -20.03 -2.61
N ASN A 261 4.02 -19.59 -3.84
CA ASN A 261 4.98 -18.58 -4.27
C ASN A 261 4.47 -17.14 -4.16
N LEU A 262 3.25 -16.93 -3.62
CA LEU A 262 2.63 -15.62 -3.45
C LEU A 262 2.75 -15.13 -2.01
N TYR A 263 3.13 -13.86 -1.86
CA TYR A 263 3.11 -13.05 -0.64
C TYR A 263 2.33 -11.77 -0.90
N TYR A 264 1.92 -11.07 0.16
CA TYR A 264 1.35 -9.73 0.07
C TYR A 264 2.11 -8.76 0.95
N ASP A 265 2.21 -7.49 0.53
CA ASP A 265 2.50 -6.41 1.46
C ASP A 265 1.20 -5.67 1.85
N ILE A 266 1.23 -4.97 2.99
CA ILE A 266 0.09 -4.20 3.50
C ILE A 266 0.23 -2.70 3.25
N SER A 267 1.12 -2.29 2.35
CA SER A 267 1.34 -0.90 2.03
C SER A 267 0.04 -0.22 1.59
N ALA A 268 -0.16 1.02 2.00
CA ALA A 268 -1.38 1.80 1.80
C ALA A 268 -2.73 1.11 2.16
N SER A 269 -2.69 -0.09 2.78
CA SER A 269 -3.89 -0.92 2.99
C SER A 269 -4.52 -0.80 4.36
N CYS A 270 -3.84 -0.24 5.37
CA CYS A 270 -4.37 -0.13 6.73
C CYS A 270 -5.72 0.62 6.79
N LYS A 271 -5.95 1.58 5.90
CA LYS A 271 -7.23 2.29 5.75
C LYS A 271 -8.38 1.39 5.27
N HIS A 272 -8.08 0.30 4.60
CA HIS A 272 -9.06 -0.71 4.14
C HIS A 272 -9.22 -1.84 5.15
N LEU A 273 -8.10 -2.28 5.74
CA LEU A 273 -8.11 -3.33 6.75
C LEU A 273 -8.79 -2.87 8.04
N GLY A 274 -8.53 -1.62 8.48
CA GLY A 274 -9.11 -1.05 9.69
C GLY A 274 -10.62 -0.79 9.60
N ARG A 275 -11.23 -0.71 8.40
CA ARG A 275 -12.69 -0.60 8.27
C ARG A 275 -13.42 -1.95 8.39
N GLN A 276 -12.69 -3.08 8.34
CA GLN A 276 -13.20 -4.43 8.47
C GLN A 276 -12.39 -5.26 9.48
N PRO A 277 -12.28 -4.80 10.75
CA PRO A 277 -11.28 -5.28 11.69
C PRO A 277 -11.36 -6.77 11.99
N TYR A 278 -12.55 -7.33 12.09
CA TYR A 278 -12.72 -8.76 12.39
C TYR A 278 -12.24 -9.66 11.24
N THR A 279 -12.57 -9.30 10.01
CA THR A 279 -12.14 -10.07 8.81
C THR A 279 -10.67 -9.91 8.58
N ALA A 280 -10.15 -8.67 8.64
CA ALA A 280 -8.74 -8.36 8.47
C ALA A 280 -7.87 -9.05 9.53
N ARG A 281 -8.28 -9.02 10.80
CA ARG A 281 -7.56 -9.71 11.88
C ARG A 281 -7.45 -11.21 11.62
N ARG A 282 -8.56 -11.88 11.30
CA ARG A 282 -8.55 -13.32 10.98
C ARG A 282 -7.67 -13.65 9.78
N PHE A 283 -7.72 -12.83 8.74
CA PHE A 283 -6.90 -12.97 7.54
C PHE A 283 -5.41 -12.86 7.87
N LEU A 284 -4.97 -11.80 8.55
CA LEU A 284 -3.58 -11.56 8.90
C LEU A 284 -3.03 -12.63 9.85
N ILE A 285 -3.82 -13.12 10.80
CA ILE A 285 -3.43 -14.22 11.69
C ILE A 285 -3.26 -15.53 10.91
N LYS A 286 -4.22 -15.87 10.02
CA LYS A 286 -4.14 -17.11 9.22
C LYS A 286 -2.93 -17.13 8.30
N TYR A 287 -2.65 -16.00 7.64
CA TYR A 287 -1.60 -15.90 6.62
C TYR A 287 -0.34 -15.18 7.11
N GLN A 288 -0.12 -15.11 8.43
CA GLN A 288 0.95 -14.37 9.09
C GLN A 288 2.36 -14.63 8.53
N ASP A 289 2.60 -15.79 7.93
CA ASP A 289 3.90 -16.20 7.36
C ASP A 289 4.12 -15.69 5.93
N ARG A 290 3.12 -15.02 5.33
CA ARG A 290 3.12 -14.57 3.94
C ARG A 290 2.73 -13.12 3.75
N ILE A 291 2.67 -12.34 4.85
CA ILE A 291 2.36 -10.92 4.85
C ILE A 291 3.62 -10.13 5.23
N LEU A 292 3.84 -9.01 4.54
CA LEU A 292 4.99 -8.12 4.71
C LEU A 292 4.49 -6.72 5.10
N PHE A 293 5.26 -6.02 5.90
CA PHE A 293 5.00 -4.61 6.19
C PHE A 293 5.54 -3.72 5.07
N GLY A 294 4.75 -2.72 4.67
CA GLY A 294 5.12 -1.67 3.73
C GLY A 294 4.22 -0.45 3.93
N THR A 295 4.69 0.73 3.57
CA THR A 295 3.93 1.98 3.75
C THR A 295 3.37 2.57 2.47
N ASP A 296 4.07 2.50 1.35
CA ASP A 296 3.81 3.22 0.10
C ASP A 296 3.97 4.75 0.22
N ILE A 297 4.81 5.19 1.16
CA ILE A 297 5.12 6.62 1.33
C ILE A 297 6.00 7.09 0.16
N GLY A 298 5.71 8.29 -0.33
CA GLY A 298 6.56 9.00 -1.29
C GLY A 298 7.69 9.77 -0.59
N SER A 299 8.90 9.70 -1.10
CA SER A 299 10.10 10.48 -0.79
C SER A 299 10.89 10.10 0.48
N SER A 300 10.35 10.20 1.68
CA SER A 300 11.06 9.91 2.93
C SER A 300 10.12 9.37 3.99
N PRO A 301 10.60 8.67 5.03
CA PRO A 301 9.76 8.20 6.12
C PRO A 301 8.99 9.36 6.79
N GLN A 302 7.69 9.23 6.87
CA GLN A 302 6.78 10.18 7.52
C GLN A 302 6.30 9.58 8.84
N PRO A 303 6.78 10.05 10.01
CA PRO A 303 6.49 9.44 11.31
C PRO A 303 5.00 9.25 11.59
N GLU A 304 4.16 10.21 11.20
CA GLU A 304 2.71 10.15 11.39
C GLU A 304 2.05 8.99 10.64
N VAL A 305 2.53 8.64 9.44
CA VAL A 305 2.00 7.51 8.66
C VAL A 305 2.39 6.19 9.32
N TYR A 306 3.64 6.05 9.79
CA TYR A 306 4.08 4.86 10.51
C TYR A 306 3.30 4.67 11.83
N ARG A 307 3.18 5.72 12.65
CA ARG A 307 2.43 5.67 13.92
C ARG A 307 0.98 5.29 13.70
N TYR A 308 0.37 5.84 12.65
CA TYR A 308 -0.98 5.46 12.23
C TYR A 308 -1.08 3.96 11.90
N MET A 309 -0.16 3.43 11.09
CA MET A 309 -0.16 2.01 10.72
C MET A 309 0.08 1.11 11.94
N PHE A 310 1.02 1.48 12.82
CA PHE A 310 1.23 0.77 14.07
C PHE A 310 -0.01 0.79 14.96
N ARG A 311 -0.69 1.95 15.07
CA ARG A 311 -1.96 2.03 15.80
C ARG A 311 -3.00 1.06 15.25
N VAL A 312 -3.18 0.99 13.94
CA VAL A 312 -4.10 0.02 13.31
C VAL A 312 -3.70 -1.42 13.62
N LEU A 313 -2.42 -1.77 13.59
CA LEU A 313 -1.98 -3.15 13.74
C LEU A 313 -1.90 -3.62 15.20
N GLU A 314 -1.46 -2.73 16.12
CA GLU A 314 -1.08 -3.08 17.48
C GLU A 314 -2.18 -2.84 18.53
N THR A 315 -3.14 -1.93 18.25
CA THR A 315 -4.12 -1.52 19.28
C THR A 315 -5.50 -2.09 19.02
N ASP A 316 -6.35 -2.02 20.05
CA ASP A 316 -7.79 -2.27 20.02
C ASP A 316 -8.61 -0.96 19.98
N ASP A 317 -7.98 0.13 19.59
CA ASP A 317 -8.65 1.43 19.46
C ASP A 317 -9.79 1.38 18.45
N GLU A 318 -10.86 2.12 18.73
CA GLU A 318 -12.06 2.14 17.92
C GLU A 318 -12.36 3.53 17.38
N TYR A 319 -13.03 3.59 16.22
CA TYR A 319 -13.68 4.79 15.67
C TYR A 319 -12.75 5.99 15.50
N PHE A 320 -11.58 5.81 14.92
CA PHE A 320 -10.63 6.89 14.65
C PHE A 320 -10.49 7.21 13.16
N ASP A 321 -9.99 8.40 12.88
CA ASP A 321 -9.80 8.88 11.52
C ASP A 321 -8.49 8.38 10.91
N HIS A 322 -8.45 8.36 9.58
CA HIS A 322 -7.22 8.19 8.81
C HIS A 322 -6.30 9.40 9.01
N VAL A 323 -4.98 9.16 8.95
CA VAL A 323 -3.95 10.20 9.14
C VAL A 323 -3.96 11.27 8.04
N GLU A 324 -4.43 10.91 6.84
CA GLU A 324 -4.56 11.85 5.72
C GLU A 324 -6.02 12.28 5.54
N PRO A 325 -6.44 13.43 6.10
CA PRO A 325 -7.83 13.91 5.95
C PRO A 325 -8.23 14.10 4.48
N ARG A 326 -7.26 14.46 3.63
CA ARG A 326 -7.47 14.65 2.18
C ARG A 326 -7.74 13.34 1.42
N ALA A 327 -7.52 12.17 2.03
CA ALA A 327 -7.88 10.90 1.42
C ALA A 327 -9.38 10.77 1.15
N GLY A 328 -10.21 11.64 1.73
CA GLY A 328 -11.65 11.70 1.48
C GLY A 328 -12.36 10.39 1.81
N LEU A 329 -11.91 9.69 2.87
CA LEU A 329 -12.50 8.41 3.26
C LEU A 329 -13.76 8.64 4.10
N PRO A 330 -14.92 8.13 3.69
CA PRO A 330 -16.18 8.36 4.41
C PRO A 330 -16.38 7.42 5.61
N TRP A 331 -15.36 6.65 6.01
CA TRP A 331 -15.45 5.68 7.10
C TRP A 331 -14.43 5.92 8.20
N LYS A 332 -14.73 5.39 9.39
CA LYS A 332 -13.81 5.32 10.52
C LYS A 332 -13.02 4.01 10.51
N LEU A 333 -11.93 4.01 11.28
CA LEU A 333 -11.00 2.90 11.39
C LEU A 333 -11.02 2.32 12.80
N TYR A 334 -10.59 1.07 12.88
CA TYR A 334 -10.51 0.28 14.10
C TYR A 334 -9.18 -0.47 14.14
N GLY A 335 -8.63 -0.61 15.32
CA GLY A 335 -7.43 -1.40 15.56
C GLY A 335 -7.68 -2.89 15.34
N LEU A 336 -6.65 -3.58 14.86
CA LEU A 336 -6.70 -5.02 14.59
C LEU A 336 -6.23 -5.84 15.78
N TYR A 337 -5.53 -5.22 16.72
CA TYR A 337 -5.02 -5.85 17.93
C TYR A 337 -4.35 -7.20 17.64
N LEU A 338 -3.37 -7.20 16.76
CA LEU A 338 -2.67 -8.42 16.33
C LEU A 338 -1.82 -8.97 17.46
N PRO A 339 -1.76 -10.31 17.64
CA PRO A 339 -0.85 -10.94 18.58
C PRO A 339 0.62 -10.62 18.28
N ASP A 340 1.46 -10.50 19.31
CA ASP A 340 2.88 -10.14 19.19
C ASP A 340 3.63 -11.01 18.17
N ARG A 341 3.41 -12.33 18.20
CA ARG A 341 4.02 -13.26 17.23
C ARG A 341 3.63 -12.95 15.78
N VAL A 342 2.41 -12.47 15.54
CA VAL A 342 1.93 -12.09 14.20
C VAL A 342 2.58 -10.78 13.78
N LEU A 343 2.67 -9.81 14.70
CA LEU A 343 3.35 -8.54 14.46
C LEU A 343 4.84 -8.75 14.10
N GLU A 344 5.58 -9.55 14.86
CA GLU A 344 7.00 -9.86 14.56
C GLU A 344 7.19 -10.41 13.15
N LYS A 345 6.31 -11.34 12.74
CA LYS A 345 6.37 -11.94 11.40
C LYS A 345 6.12 -10.91 10.31
N ILE A 346 5.03 -10.14 10.42
CA ILE A 346 4.64 -9.12 9.44
C ILE A 346 5.67 -8.00 9.39
N TYR A 347 6.16 -7.55 10.55
CA TYR A 347 7.07 -6.43 10.65
C TYR A 347 8.47 -6.73 10.08
N SER A 348 9.04 -7.90 10.35
CA SER A 348 10.41 -8.16 9.91
C SER A 348 10.73 -9.60 9.52
N LEU A 349 10.23 -10.61 10.24
CA LEU A 349 10.70 -11.99 10.06
C LEU A 349 10.43 -12.53 8.64
N ASN A 350 9.29 -12.19 8.04
CA ASN A 350 8.97 -12.61 6.68
C ASN A 350 9.87 -11.90 5.65
N ALA A 351 10.12 -10.60 5.82
CA ALA A 351 11.01 -9.86 4.94
C ALA A 351 12.44 -10.41 5.00
N ARG A 352 12.96 -10.76 6.19
CA ARG A 352 14.29 -11.36 6.33
C ARG A 352 14.43 -12.72 5.64
N LYS A 353 13.34 -13.47 5.47
CA LYS A 353 13.35 -14.74 4.70
C LYS A 353 13.46 -14.51 3.21
N LEU A 354 12.83 -13.44 2.69
CA LEU A 354 12.70 -13.18 1.26
C LEU A 354 13.85 -12.34 0.70
N PHE A 355 14.30 -11.35 1.46
CA PHE A 355 15.31 -10.40 0.98
C PHE A 355 16.68 -10.71 1.57
N LYS A 356 17.70 -10.61 0.73
CA LYS A 356 19.09 -10.77 1.16
C LYS A 356 19.68 -9.38 1.39
N PHE A 357 19.64 -8.95 2.64
CA PHE A 357 20.26 -7.69 3.07
C PHE A 357 21.78 -7.86 3.22
N GLY A 358 22.57 -6.83 2.92
CA GLY A 358 23.98 -6.80 3.27
C GLY A 358 25.01 -6.57 2.16
N GLY A 359 24.62 -6.00 1.01
CA GLY A 359 25.55 -5.54 -0.01
C GLY A 359 25.73 -6.45 -1.24
N PRO A 360 26.56 -6.06 -2.21
CA PRO A 360 26.74 -6.77 -3.47
C PRO A 360 27.25 -8.18 -3.24
N ARG A 361 26.74 -9.10 -4.06
CA ARG A 361 27.16 -10.51 -4.12
C ARG A 361 28.40 -10.67 -4.96
#